data_15c819140f21960e6d563553c7f7fc05
#
_entry.id   15c819140f21960e6d563553c7f7fc05
#
_cell.length_a   1.000
_cell.length_b   1.000
_cell.length_c   1.000
_cell.angle_alpha   90.00
_cell.angle_beta   90.00
_cell.angle_gamma   90.00
#
_symmetry.space_group_name_H-M   'P 1'
#
loop_
_entity.id
_entity.type
_entity.pdbx_description
1 polymer ?
#
loop_
_entity_poly.entity_id
_entity_poly.type
_entity_poly.pdbx_seq_one_letter_code
_entity_poly.pdbx_strand_id
1 'polypeptide(L)'
;MTGPRTLAVEPLTKAGFAPFGTVIERDGAEIVMINEGTTTRYHALSDVDVASGGGRPILSIFAGTPRPVPIAISMMERHPLGAQAFMPLSDHEWLVVVAPTTGDDSAPDFDGLRCFRACGDQGVTYAPNVWHHPLLVLQPQDFLIADRAGPEGEAGNPNLQEHWEDAPVAVVAV
;
A
#
# COMPACT_ATOMS: atom_id res chain seq x y z
N MET A 1 20.19 -16.09 -19.62
CA MET A 1 19.16 -15.67 -18.63
C MET A 1 19.18 -14.16 -18.60
N THR A 2 18.10 -13.51 -19.01
CA THR A 2 17.95 -12.06 -18.87
C THR A 2 17.80 -11.76 -17.38
N GLY A 3 18.60 -10.81 -16.86
CA GLY A 3 18.47 -10.38 -15.46
C GLY A 3 17.09 -9.77 -15.16
N PRO A 4 16.80 -9.45 -13.87
CA PRO A 4 15.52 -8.86 -13.49
C PRO A 4 15.32 -7.54 -14.23
N ARG A 5 14.07 -7.27 -14.65
CA ARG A 5 13.74 -6.00 -15.32
C ARG A 5 13.80 -4.83 -14.34
N THR A 6 14.20 -3.66 -14.82
CA THR A 6 14.11 -2.43 -14.03
C THR A 6 12.71 -1.84 -14.17
N LEU A 7 12.02 -1.61 -13.05
CA LEU A 7 10.73 -0.93 -13.04
C LEU A 7 10.91 0.57 -13.22
N ALA A 8 10.09 1.14 -14.10
CA ALA A 8 9.93 2.58 -14.15
C ALA A 8 9.23 3.06 -12.88
N VAL A 9 9.70 4.18 -12.32
CA VAL A 9 9.08 4.82 -11.16
C VAL A 9 8.18 5.95 -11.65
N GLU A 10 6.88 5.80 -11.42
CA GLU A 10 5.84 6.74 -11.83
C GLU A 10 5.45 7.66 -10.65
N PRO A 11 5.03 8.91 -10.87
CA PRO A 11 4.40 9.69 -9.82
C PRO A 11 3.13 8.99 -9.30
N LEU A 12 2.92 8.99 -7.98
CA LEU A 12 1.66 8.51 -7.41
C LEU A 12 0.54 9.50 -7.74
N THR A 13 -0.48 9.05 -8.46
CA THR A 13 -1.66 9.86 -8.78
C THR A 13 -2.94 9.06 -8.53
N LYS A 14 -4.04 9.73 -8.20
CA LYS A 14 -5.35 9.09 -8.01
C LYS A 14 -5.75 8.23 -9.22
N ALA A 15 -5.58 8.75 -10.42
CA ALA A 15 -5.92 8.02 -11.66
C ALA A 15 -5.01 6.80 -11.88
N GLY A 16 -3.70 6.94 -11.67
CA GLY A 16 -2.74 5.85 -11.87
C GLY A 16 -2.91 4.72 -10.86
N PHE A 17 -3.30 5.04 -9.63
CA PHE A 17 -3.47 4.09 -8.53
C PHE A 17 -4.89 3.51 -8.41
N ALA A 18 -5.88 4.09 -9.10
CA ALA A 18 -7.29 3.68 -9.01
C ALA A 18 -7.56 2.16 -9.16
N PRO A 19 -6.81 1.37 -9.98
CA PRO A 19 -7.01 -0.08 -10.04
C PRO A 19 -6.61 -0.84 -8.78
N PHE A 20 -5.83 -0.21 -7.89
CA PHE A 20 -5.22 -0.85 -6.72
C PHE A 20 -5.80 -0.32 -5.39
N GLY A 21 -6.53 0.78 -5.43
CA GLY A 21 -7.09 1.41 -4.24
C GLY A 21 -7.20 2.92 -4.35
N THR A 22 -7.00 3.61 -3.23
CA THR A 22 -7.20 5.05 -3.11
C THR A 22 -5.92 5.74 -2.66
N VAL A 23 -5.59 6.88 -3.27
CA VAL A 23 -4.55 7.79 -2.76
C VAL A 23 -5.16 8.68 -1.68
N ILE A 24 -4.53 8.70 -0.51
CA ILE A 24 -4.91 9.56 0.63
C ILE A 24 -4.11 10.85 0.49
N GLU A 25 -4.76 11.93 0.03
CA GLU A 25 -4.12 13.22 -0.14
C GLU A 25 -5.13 14.37 -0.01
N ARG A 26 -4.64 15.57 0.30
CA ARG A 26 -5.48 16.75 0.48
C ARG A 26 -5.97 17.33 -0.84
N ASP A 27 -5.21 17.13 -1.91
CA ASP A 27 -5.56 17.67 -3.23
C ASP A 27 -6.88 17.08 -3.75
N GLY A 28 -7.79 17.97 -4.17
CA GLY A 28 -9.12 17.59 -4.62
C GLY A 28 -10.06 17.05 -3.54
N ALA A 29 -9.70 17.14 -2.24
CA ALA A 29 -10.57 16.72 -1.15
C ALA A 29 -11.73 17.69 -0.92
N GLU A 30 -12.85 17.17 -0.41
CA GLU A 30 -13.90 18.01 0.16
C GLU A 30 -13.38 18.69 1.42
N ILE A 31 -13.49 20.02 1.49
CA ILE A 31 -13.04 20.82 2.63
C ILE A 31 -14.24 21.21 3.49
N VAL A 32 -14.20 20.88 4.76
CA VAL A 32 -15.21 21.25 5.75
C VAL A 32 -14.54 21.99 6.89
N MET A 33 -14.95 23.25 7.11
CA MET A 33 -14.52 24.01 8.29
C MET A 33 -15.33 23.58 9.51
N ILE A 34 -14.67 23.16 10.57
CA ILE A 34 -15.28 22.71 11.82
C ILE A 34 -14.69 23.46 13.01
N ASN A 35 -15.23 23.24 14.21
CA ASN A 35 -14.77 23.85 15.46
C ASN A 35 -14.68 25.37 15.36
N GLU A 36 -15.79 26.00 14.94
CA GLU A 36 -15.89 27.49 14.84
C GLU A 36 -14.84 28.11 13.90
N GLY A 37 -14.41 27.35 12.86
CA GLY A 37 -13.46 27.81 11.87
C GLY A 37 -11.98 27.62 12.25
N THR A 38 -11.69 26.97 13.36
CA THR A 38 -10.30 26.73 13.80
C THR A 38 -9.68 25.46 13.22
N THR A 39 -10.49 24.61 12.57
CA THR A 39 -10.01 23.33 12.04
C THR A 39 -10.51 23.12 10.61
N THR A 40 -9.58 22.87 9.71
CA THR A 40 -9.87 22.44 8.33
C THR A 40 -9.92 20.92 8.28
N ARG A 41 -11.10 20.35 7.95
CA ARG A 41 -11.27 18.93 7.74
C ARG A 41 -11.21 18.63 6.25
N TYR A 42 -10.23 17.83 5.84
CA TYR A 42 -10.21 17.17 4.53
C TYR A 42 -11.01 15.88 4.66
N HIS A 43 -12.23 15.90 4.10
CA HIS A 43 -13.25 14.92 4.46
C HIS A 43 -13.14 13.65 3.62
N ALA A 44 -13.28 12.49 4.28
CA ALA A 44 -13.46 11.17 3.65
C ALA A 44 -12.42 10.88 2.53
N LEU A 45 -11.13 11.03 2.84
CA LEU A 45 -10.06 10.84 1.87
C LEU A 45 -9.97 9.40 1.37
N SER A 46 -10.37 8.43 2.20
CA SER A 46 -10.41 7.00 1.86
C SER A 46 -11.34 6.25 2.80
N ASP A 47 -11.91 5.16 2.30
CA ASP A 47 -12.59 4.15 3.11
C ASP A 47 -11.62 2.99 3.38
N VAL A 48 -11.68 2.44 4.60
CA VAL A 48 -10.88 1.28 5.01
C VAL A 48 -11.84 0.13 5.34
N ASP A 49 -12.19 -0.65 4.33
CA ASP A 49 -13.08 -1.82 4.51
C ASP A 49 -12.33 -2.97 5.15
N VAL A 50 -12.71 -3.31 6.37
CA VAL A 50 -12.08 -4.37 7.18
C VAL A 50 -13.11 -5.35 7.78
N ALA A 51 -14.39 -5.22 7.40
CA ALA A 51 -15.50 -5.93 8.06
C ALA A 51 -15.63 -7.40 7.65
N SER A 52 -15.04 -7.81 6.53
CA SER A 52 -15.15 -9.18 6.03
C SER A 52 -14.70 -10.21 7.08
N GLY A 53 -15.47 -11.31 7.18
CA GLY A 53 -15.18 -12.38 8.13
C GLY A 53 -15.21 -11.95 9.61
N GLY A 54 -16.02 -10.93 9.95
CA GLY A 54 -16.11 -10.42 11.32
C GLY A 54 -14.89 -9.60 11.78
N GLY A 55 -14.15 -9.04 10.82
CA GLY A 55 -13.00 -8.19 11.09
C GLY A 55 -13.38 -6.87 11.75
N ARG A 56 -12.42 -6.24 12.41
CA ARG A 56 -12.52 -4.92 13.03
C ARG A 56 -11.31 -4.08 12.71
N PRO A 57 -11.44 -2.74 12.66
CA PRO A 57 -10.30 -1.87 12.40
C PRO A 57 -9.34 -1.84 13.59
N ILE A 58 -8.05 -1.82 13.29
CA ILE A 58 -6.96 -1.55 14.23
C ILE A 58 -6.04 -0.48 13.67
N LEU A 59 -5.32 0.20 14.56
CA LEU A 59 -4.27 1.13 14.21
C LEU A 59 -2.93 0.59 14.69
N SER A 60 -1.91 0.74 13.85
CA SER A 60 -0.53 0.37 14.14
C SER A 60 0.43 1.48 13.71
N ILE A 61 1.64 1.48 14.24
CA ILE A 61 2.76 2.26 13.70
C ILE A 61 3.76 1.28 13.09
N PHE A 62 4.07 1.49 11.81
CA PHE A 62 5.16 0.78 11.14
C PHE A 62 6.35 1.71 11.01
N ALA A 63 7.46 1.34 11.65
CA ALA A 63 8.75 2.04 11.52
C ALA A 63 9.52 1.46 10.34
N GLY A 64 9.54 2.19 9.22
CA GLY A 64 10.19 1.77 7.99
C GLY A 64 11.69 2.03 7.99
N THR A 65 12.47 1.05 7.52
CA THR A 65 13.90 1.17 7.26
C THR A 65 14.19 0.92 5.77
N PRO A 66 15.03 1.74 5.11
CA PRO A 66 15.36 1.55 3.70
C PRO A 66 15.98 0.18 3.40
N ARG A 67 15.62 -0.37 2.24
CA ARG A 67 16.26 -1.56 1.69
C ARG A 67 17.49 -1.19 0.85
N PRO A 68 18.45 -2.13 0.65
CA PRO A 68 19.56 -1.91 -0.29
C PRO A 68 19.08 -1.54 -1.69
N VAL A 69 19.80 -0.63 -2.35
CA VAL A 69 19.54 -0.19 -3.75
C VAL A 69 20.50 -0.93 -4.69
N PRO A 70 20.04 -1.43 -5.87
CA PRO A 70 18.65 -1.43 -6.34
C PRO A 70 17.76 -2.34 -5.51
N ILE A 71 16.52 -1.89 -5.25
CA ILE A 71 15.57 -2.65 -4.45
C ILE A 71 15.08 -3.84 -5.27
N ALA A 72 15.35 -5.04 -4.76
CA ALA A 72 14.91 -6.28 -5.41
C ALA A 72 13.46 -6.61 -5.06
N ILE A 73 12.67 -6.94 -6.08
CA ILE A 73 11.27 -7.39 -5.92
C ILE A 73 11.25 -8.89 -6.21
N SER A 74 11.05 -9.68 -5.17
CA SER A 74 10.95 -11.15 -5.23
C SER A 74 9.74 -11.70 -4.47
N MET A 75 8.93 -10.81 -3.89
CA MET A 75 7.72 -11.21 -3.20
C MET A 75 6.64 -10.15 -3.34
N MET A 76 5.40 -10.58 -3.23
CA MET A 76 4.22 -9.73 -3.10
C MET A 76 3.32 -10.33 -2.03
N GLU A 77 2.56 -9.49 -1.36
CA GLU A 77 1.53 -9.89 -0.40
C GLU A 77 0.19 -9.29 -0.77
N ARG A 78 -0.89 -9.90 -0.28
CA ARG A 78 -2.24 -9.33 -0.34
C ARG A 78 -3.05 -9.67 0.90
N HIS A 79 -4.08 -8.86 1.15
CA HIS A 79 -4.99 -9.01 2.28
C HIS A 79 -6.41 -9.27 1.75
N PRO A 80 -6.85 -10.55 1.61
CA PRO A 80 -8.13 -10.89 0.99
C PRO A 80 -9.36 -10.39 1.75
N LEU A 81 -9.25 -10.23 3.07
CA LEU A 81 -10.39 -9.95 3.94
C LEU A 81 -10.46 -8.49 4.41
N GLY A 82 -9.53 -7.63 3.99
CA GLY A 82 -9.56 -6.24 4.41
C GLY A 82 -8.62 -5.34 3.64
N ALA A 83 -9.02 -4.09 3.51
CA ALA A 83 -8.16 -3.03 3.03
C ALA A 83 -7.05 -2.72 4.05
N GLN A 84 -5.96 -2.14 3.57
CA GLN A 84 -4.86 -1.66 4.42
C GLN A 84 -4.45 -0.25 4.01
N ALA A 85 -4.55 0.69 4.95
CA ALA A 85 -4.21 2.08 4.71
C ALA A 85 -2.85 2.43 5.33
N PHE A 86 -2.04 3.12 4.57
CA PHE A 86 -0.73 3.64 4.96
C PHE A 86 -0.73 5.16 4.87
N MET A 87 -0.44 5.86 5.97
CA MET A 87 -0.26 7.30 5.97
C MET A 87 1.09 7.65 6.60
N PRO A 88 2.02 8.28 5.85
CA PRO A 88 3.32 8.67 6.40
C PRO A 88 3.14 9.69 7.52
N LEU A 89 3.98 9.58 8.56
CA LEU A 89 4.06 10.50 9.69
C LEU A 89 5.20 11.53 9.54
N SER A 90 5.89 11.49 8.40
CA SER A 90 6.93 12.45 8.01
C SER A 90 6.68 12.91 6.57
N ASP A 91 7.55 13.78 6.04
CA ASP A 91 7.44 14.34 4.70
C ASP A 91 8.41 13.70 3.68
N HIS A 92 8.97 12.53 4.01
CA HIS A 92 9.87 11.82 3.10
C HIS A 92 9.11 11.05 2.02
N GLU A 93 9.67 11.05 0.81
CA GLU A 93 9.16 10.22 -0.28
C GLU A 93 9.29 8.73 0.04
N TRP A 94 8.39 7.94 -0.50
CA TRP A 94 8.38 6.49 -0.37
C TRP A 94 7.85 5.82 -1.63
N LEU A 95 7.97 4.51 -1.73
CA LEU A 95 7.60 3.77 -2.92
C LEU A 95 6.43 2.83 -2.64
N VAL A 96 5.57 2.70 -3.63
CA VAL A 96 4.43 1.79 -3.65
C VAL A 96 4.58 0.87 -4.86
N VAL A 97 4.80 -0.42 -4.64
CA VAL A 97 4.87 -1.42 -5.71
C VAL A 97 3.63 -2.30 -5.63
N VAL A 98 2.92 -2.40 -6.74
CA VAL A 98 1.67 -3.16 -6.88
C VAL A 98 1.69 -4.00 -8.15
N ALA A 99 0.86 -5.05 -8.16
CA ALA A 99 0.63 -5.89 -9.32
C ALA A 99 -0.86 -6.15 -9.51
N PRO A 100 -1.34 -6.27 -10.76
CA PRO A 100 -2.60 -6.94 -11.03
C PRO A 100 -2.54 -8.39 -10.56
N THR A 101 -3.68 -9.05 -10.48
CA THR A 101 -3.73 -10.50 -10.30
C THR A 101 -3.72 -11.22 -11.64
N THR A 102 -3.25 -12.47 -11.67
CA THR A 102 -3.43 -13.36 -12.82
C THR A 102 -4.90 -13.63 -13.11
N GLY A 103 -5.22 -14.04 -14.33
CA GLY A 103 -6.61 -14.23 -14.74
C GLY A 103 -7.40 -15.28 -13.94
N ASP A 104 -6.72 -16.17 -13.22
CA ASP A 104 -7.29 -17.16 -12.30
C ASP A 104 -7.27 -16.73 -10.81
N ASP A 105 -6.84 -15.51 -10.54
CA ASP A 105 -6.70 -14.92 -9.19
C ASP A 105 -5.74 -15.69 -8.26
N SER A 106 -4.84 -16.51 -8.80
CA SER A 106 -3.96 -17.36 -7.99
C SER A 106 -2.66 -16.68 -7.56
N ALA A 107 -2.16 -15.72 -8.33
CA ALA A 107 -0.84 -15.11 -8.17
C ALA A 107 -0.81 -13.63 -8.62
N PRO A 108 0.22 -12.87 -8.22
CA PRO A 108 0.47 -11.56 -8.83
C PRO A 108 0.89 -11.72 -10.29
N ASP A 109 0.37 -10.87 -11.16
CA ASP A 109 0.87 -10.72 -12.53
C ASP A 109 2.14 -9.85 -12.51
N PHE A 110 3.29 -10.50 -12.49
CA PHE A 110 4.56 -9.79 -12.43
C PHE A 110 4.87 -8.99 -13.71
N ASP A 111 4.26 -9.31 -14.85
CA ASP A 111 4.42 -8.50 -16.06
C ASP A 111 3.70 -7.15 -15.92
N GLY A 112 2.63 -7.12 -15.15
CA GLY A 112 1.86 -5.94 -14.81
C GLY A 112 2.37 -5.14 -13.62
N LEU A 113 3.54 -5.46 -13.02
CA LEU A 113 4.11 -4.70 -11.90
C LEU A 113 4.25 -3.22 -12.21
N ARG A 114 3.81 -2.38 -11.29
CA ARG A 114 3.99 -0.92 -11.32
C ARG A 114 4.64 -0.44 -10.03
N CYS A 115 5.48 0.56 -10.15
CA CYS A 115 6.12 1.23 -9.01
C CYS A 115 5.75 2.71 -9.03
N PHE A 116 5.16 3.20 -7.94
CA PHE A 116 4.82 4.60 -7.76
C PHE A 116 5.73 5.24 -6.72
N ARG A 117 6.08 6.50 -6.94
CA ARG A 117 6.72 7.37 -5.94
C ARG A 117 5.66 8.26 -5.32
N ALA A 118 5.44 8.10 -4.04
CA ALA A 118 4.57 8.95 -3.24
C ALA A 118 5.36 10.11 -2.64
N CYS A 119 4.77 11.31 -2.63
CA CYS A 119 5.27 12.42 -1.82
C CYS A 119 5.02 12.14 -0.34
N GLY A 120 5.75 12.85 0.55
CA GLY A 120 5.66 12.61 1.99
C GLY A 120 4.29 12.93 2.62
N ASP A 121 3.41 13.66 1.94
CA ASP A 121 2.05 13.95 2.38
C ASP A 121 0.98 13.06 1.70
N GLN A 122 1.41 12.11 0.85
CA GLN A 122 0.54 11.14 0.21
C GLN A 122 0.61 9.79 0.92
N GLY A 123 -0.56 9.29 1.32
CA GLY A 123 -0.77 7.91 1.74
C GLY A 123 -1.51 7.10 0.68
N VAL A 124 -1.67 5.82 0.91
CA VAL A 124 -2.50 4.94 0.08
C VAL A 124 -3.37 4.05 0.94
N THR A 125 -4.52 3.65 0.41
CA THR A 125 -5.28 2.50 0.89
C THR A 125 -5.27 1.45 -0.21
N TYR A 126 -4.64 0.31 0.03
CA TYR A 126 -4.81 -0.86 -0.82
C TYR A 126 -6.22 -1.41 -0.65
N ALA A 127 -6.92 -1.63 -1.75
CA ALA A 127 -8.20 -2.33 -1.70
C ALA A 127 -8.01 -3.79 -1.24
N PRO A 128 -9.04 -4.45 -0.69
CA PRO A 128 -8.94 -5.86 -0.37
C PRO A 128 -8.45 -6.67 -1.58
N ASN A 129 -7.64 -7.69 -1.31
CA ASN A 129 -7.12 -8.63 -2.32
C ASN A 129 -6.12 -8.05 -3.34
N VAL A 130 -5.63 -6.83 -3.17
CA VAL A 130 -4.64 -6.22 -4.07
C VAL A 130 -3.24 -6.68 -3.73
N TRP A 131 -2.52 -7.23 -4.73
CA TRP A 131 -1.12 -7.59 -4.59
C TRP A 131 -0.25 -6.34 -4.48
N HIS A 132 0.52 -6.25 -3.41
CA HIS A 132 1.47 -5.17 -3.16
C HIS A 132 2.74 -5.69 -2.50
N HIS A 133 3.83 -4.97 -2.67
CA HIS A 133 5.07 -5.24 -1.94
C HIS A 133 4.96 -4.61 -0.54
N PRO A 134 5.48 -5.26 0.51
CA PRO A 134 5.63 -4.63 1.83
C PRO A 134 6.26 -3.25 1.76
N LEU A 135 6.01 -2.44 2.79
CA LEU A 135 6.45 -1.04 2.88
C LEU A 135 7.87 -0.80 2.37
N LEU A 136 8.01 0.14 1.44
CA LEU A 136 9.29 0.55 0.84
C LEU A 136 9.54 2.04 1.11
N VAL A 137 10.47 2.33 1.99
CA VAL A 137 10.90 3.69 2.32
C VAL A 137 12.26 4.00 1.73
N LEU A 138 12.50 5.27 1.37
CA LEU A 138 13.77 5.76 0.84
C LEU A 138 14.67 6.34 1.95
N GLN A 139 14.05 6.73 3.05
CA GLN A 139 14.69 7.17 4.30
C GLN A 139 13.93 6.56 5.47
N PRO A 140 14.54 6.39 6.66
CA PRO A 140 13.80 5.92 7.83
C PRO A 140 12.61 6.83 8.12
N GLN A 141 11.41 6.25 8.21
CA GLN A 141 10.19 6.99 8.56
C GLN A 141 9.10 6.06 9.07
N ASP A 142 8.21 6.64 9.85
CA ASP A 142 7.08 5.95 10.45
C ASP A 142 5.80 6.19 9.65
N PHE A 143 4.91 5.20 9.71
CA PHE A 143 3.59 5.25 9.08
C PHE A 143 2.50 4.92 10.09
N LEU A 144 1.41 5.66 10.07
CA LEU A 144 0.15 5.22 10.66
C LEU A 144 -0.51 4.24 9.70
N ILE A 145 -0.81 3.05 10.22
CA ILE A 145 -1.48 1.99 9.48
C ILE A 145 -2.86 1.79 10.05
N ALA A 146 -3.87 1.73 9.19
CA ALA A 146 -5.20 1.25 9.55
C ALA A 146 -5.47 -0.03 8.75
N ASP A 147 -5.71 -1.13 9.44
CA ASP A 147 -5.93 -2.43 8.83
C ASP A 147 -6.92 -3.31 9.63
N ARG A 148 -7.02 -4.58 9.26
CA ARG A 148 -7.97 -5.54 9.82
C ARG A 148 -7.34 -6.39 10.92
N ALA A 149 -7.96 -6.42 12.09
CA ALA A 149 -7.84 -7.54 13.00
C ALA A 149 -9.02 -8.50 12.81
N GLY A 150 -8.73 -9.79 12.80
CA GLY A 150 -9.76 -10.82 12.79
C GLY A 150 -10.56 -10.91 14.11
N PRO A 151 -11.64 -11.69 14.13
CA PRO A 151 -12.38 -11.96 15.34
C PRO A 151 -11.53 -12.73 16.37
N GLU A 152 -11.94 -12.68 17.62
CA GLU A 152 -11.29 -13.45 18.69
C GLU A 152 -11.32 -14.96 18.35
N GLY A 153 -10.16 -15.62 18.45
CA GLY A 153 -10.02 -17.04 18.12
C GLY A 153 -9.84 -17.36 16.63
N GLU A 154 -9.70 -16.34 15.76
CA GLU A 154 -9.35 -16.57 14.36
C GLU A 154 -8.01 -17.31 14.28
N ALA A 155 -8.02 -18.51 13.65
CA ALA A 155 -6.83 -19.34 13.55
C ALA A 155 -5.93 -18.88 12.39
N GLY A 156 -4.63 -18.79 12.65
CA GLY A 156 -3.65 -18.37 11.65
C GLY A 156 -3.80 -16.90 11.27
N ASN A 157 -3.46 -16.56 10.04
CA ASN A 157 -3.68 -15.24 9.46
C ASN A 157 -4.37 -15.36 8.09
N PRO A 158 -5.68 -15.59 8.04
CA PRO A 158 -6.40 -15.77 6.78
C PRO A 158 -6.45 -14.47 5.94
N ASN A 159 -6.10 -13.33 6.53
CA ASN A 159 -5.99 -12.05 5.85
C ASN A 159 -4.59 -11.77 5.29
N LEU A 160 -3.70 -12.75 5.23
CA LEU A 160 -2.39 -12.61 4.61
C LEU A 160 -2.15 -13.75 3.63
N GLN A 161 -1.89 -13.40 2.39
CA GLN A 161 -1.36 -14.30 1.38
C GLN A 161 -0.08 -13.70 0.82
N GLU A 162 0.96 -14.51 0.75
CA GLU A 162 2.26 -14.13 0.20
C GLU A 162 2.57 -14.98 -1.02
N HIS A 163 3.22 -14.36 -1.99
CA HIS A 163 3.77 -15.03 -3.16
C HIS A 163 5.26 -14.72 -3.27
N TRP A 164 6.09 -15.76 -3.32
CA TRP A 164 7.56 -15.66 -3.33
C TRP A 164 8.12 -16.25 -4.61
N GLU A 165 9.13 -15.58 -5.17
CA GLU A 165 9.93 -16.06 -6.29
C GLU A 165 11.35 -16.39 -5.83
N ASP A 166 11.96 -17.41 -6.40
CA ASP A 166 13.33 -17.86 -6.05
C ASP A 166 14.40 -16.82 -6.38
N ALA A 167 14.11 -15.90 -7.29
CA ALA A 167 14.99 -14.81 -7.71
C ALA A 167 14.18 -13.53 -7.96
N PRO A 168 14.80 -12.34 -7.86
CA PRO A 168 14.12 -11.08 -8.16
C PRO A 168 13.56 -11.08 -9.58
N VAL A 169 12.26 -10.81 -9.71
CA VAL A 169 11.54 -10.63 -10.99
C VAL A 169 11.76 -9.24 -11.56
N ALA A 170 11.98 -8.28 -10.67
CA ALA A 170 12.23 -6.89 -11.01
C ALA A 170 13.13 -6.22 -9.97
N VAL A 171 13.69 -5.07 -10.35
CA VAL A 171 14.41 -4.17 -9.45
C VAL A 171 13.91 -2.74 -9.61
N VAL A 172 13.95 -1.97 -8.52
CA VAL A 172 13.71 -0.53 -8.54
C VAL A 172 15.03 0.17 -8.28
N ALA A 173 15.46 0.97 -9.25
CA ALA A 173 16.63 1.84 -9.16
C ALA A 173 16.15 3.26 -8.79
N VAL A 174 16.49 3.74 -7.59
CA VAL A 174 16.12 5.05 -7.03
C VAL A 174 17.37 5.81 -6.59
#